data_c5b9eda8bfd260734a6018100960d026
#
_entry.id   c5b9eda8bfd260734a6018100960d026
#
_cell.length_a   1.000
_cell.length_b   1.000
_cell.length_c   1.000
_cell.angle_alpha   90.00
_cell.angle_beta   90.00
_cell.angle_gamma   90.00
#
_symmetry.space_group_name_H-M   'P 1'
#
loop_
_entity.id
_entity.type
_entity.pdbx_description
1 polymer ?
#
loop_
_entity_poly.entity_id
_entity_poly.type
_entity_poly.pdbx_seq_one_letter_code
_entity_poly.pdbx_strand_id
1 'polypeptide(L)'
;MKIIIHGKQYNLDGFNHPGGTEILKLCENEPDSTALFECYHTFCDKTKINGMMKKYEVLDSSYNEMFSLEPSGFYATLQSRVVKYFEKKNKRKIHRADVKANWDWLNTVFWIWALFLFSQYQLLFGTNWIIRSIFSLISGILLSGLGFNVLHDASHYAVSKDPKVNQLLSSFHQGLQMWNQILWTYHHCIRHHQYTGNIDYDPDMRHLMPFIRKTIKTPKKPLTFLRSNLVFKLLSINLIFPGSLLGQGLQYHLTWIRNRYLWKMKLPTVFNVYDQLGQYLISIAFFSMMFWFGGRYTLLHIIGTNLTYYIGLAPDHDLFPTHMEIEKFNVMKTMDWGETQVRGSANFCNSSLLFTKFMGGINLQIEHHLFPSMCNHYLVEISPIVEKTCKEFNIPYNHINNPLSLNHIF
;
A
#
# COMPACT_ATOMS: atom_id res chain seq x y z
N MET A 1 -9.91 -17.97 16.83
CA MET A 1 -9.03 -17.06 16.08
C MET A 1 -7.84 -16.73 16.98
N LYS A 2 -6.63 -17.11 16.55
CA LYS A 2 -5.42 -16.96 17.34
C LYS A 2 -4.48 -15.98 16.67
N ILE A 3 -3.99 -14.99 17.42
CA ILE A 3 -3.06 -13.96 16.93
C ILE A 3 -1.89 -13.86 17.90
N ILE A 4 -0.67 -13.70 17.37
CA ILE A 4 0.56 -13.56 18.15
C ILE A 4 0.99 -12.10 18.15
N ILE A 5 1.17 -11.50 19.33
CA ILE A 5 1.60 -10.14 19.54
C ILE A 5 2.56 -10.09 20.73
N HIS A 6 3.73 -9.48 20.59
CA HIS A 6 4.77 -9.38 21.62
C HIS A 6 5.13 -10.74 22.23
N GLY A 7 5.34 -11.74 21.37
CA GLY A 7 5.70 -13.09 21.77
C GLY A 7 4.60 -13.85 22.51
N LYS A 8 3.40 -13.31 22.65
CA LYS A 8 2.27 -13.92 23.37
C LYS A 8 1.13 -14.25 22.40
N GLN A 9 0.41 -15.33 22.69
CA GLN A 9 -0.78 -15.70 21.93
C GLN A 9 -2.04 -15.12 22.58
N TYR A 10 -2.93 -14.62 21.73
CA TYR A 10 -4.26 -14.13 22.12
C TYR A 10 -5.34 -14.95 21.41
N ASN A 11 -6.33 -15.43 22.16
CA ASN A 11 -7.53 -16.04 21.57
C ASN A 11 -8.64 -14.98 21.45
N LEU A 12 -8.82 -14.46 20.25
CA LEU A 12 -9.77 -13.38 19.95
C LEU A 12 -11.14 -13.89 19.45
N ASP A 13 -11.52 -15.14 19.77
CA ASP A 13 -12.85 -15.64 19.44
C ASP A 13 -13.92 -14.79 20.13
N GLY A 14 -14.88 -14.31 19.33
CA GLY A 14 -15.95 -13.43 19.81
C GLY A 14 -15.54 -11.98 20.12
N PHE A 15 -14.27 -11.61 19.92
CA PHE A 15 -13.85 -10.23 20.10
C PHE A 15 -14.34 -9.34 18.95
N ASN A 16 -15.10 -8.30 19.29
CA ASN A 16 -15.53 -7.29 18.32
C ASN A 16 -14.48 -6.17 18.25
N HIS A 17 -13.61 -6.25 17.24
CA HIS A 17 -12.53 -5.29 17.06
C HIS A 17 -13.05 -3.94 16.54
N PRO A 18 -12.73 -2.81 17.22
CA PRO A 18 -13.20 -1.48 16.79
C PRO A 18 -12.74 -1.03 15.40
N GLY A 19 -11.67 -1.63 14.88
CA GLY A 19 -11.16 -1.42 13.52
C GLY A 19 -11.76 -2.38 12.47
N GLY A 20 -12.73 -3.21 12.87
CA GLY A 20 -13.33 -4.24 12.03
C GLY A 20 -12.78 -5.65 12.35
N THR A 21 -13.66 -6.60 12.54
CA THR A 21 -13.26 -7.99 12.86
C THR A 21 -12.61 -8.70 11.65
N GLU A 22 -12.95 -8.28 10.43
CA GLU A 22 -12.41 -8.88 9.19
C GLU A 22 -10.89 -8.75 9.10
N ILE A 23 -10.31 -7.62 9.57
CA ILE A 23 -8.85 -7.43 9.57
C ILE A 23 -8.14 -8.46 10.46
N LEU A 24 -8.74 -8.80 11.61
CA LEU A 24 -8.17 -9.80 12.50
C LEU A 24 -8.15 -11.20 11.87
N LYS A 25 -9.20 -11.54 11.13
CA LYS A 25 -9.27 -12.81 10.40
C LYS A 25 -8.17 -12.93 9.35
N LEU A 26 -7.79 -11.82 8.72
CA LEU A 26 -6.67 -11.79 7.76
C LEU A 26 -5.32 -12.03 8.46
N CYS A 27 -5.19 -11.70 9.75
CA CYS A 27 -3.98 -11.89 10.54
C CYS A 27 -3.87 -13.28 11.21
N GLU A 28 -4.90 -14.14 11.13
CA GLU A 28 -4.96 -15.41 11.89
C GLU A 28 -3.80 -16.37 11.58
N ASN A 29 -3.24 -16.33 10.40
CA ASN A 29 -2.14 -17.21 9.99
C ASN A 29 -0.77 -16.52 9.97
N GLU A 30 -0.69 -15.29 10.47
CA GLU A 30 0.60 -14.60 10.54
C GLU A 30 1.44 -15.16 11.72
N PRO A 31 2.73 -15.43 11.48
CA PRO A 31 3.61 -15.97 12.51
C PRO A 31 3.82 -15.00 13.67
N ASP A 32 3.73 -13.71 13.42
CA ASP A 32 3.87 -12.62 14.38
C ASP A 32 3.13 -11.38 13.83
N SER A 33 2.21 -10.82 14.58
CA SER A 33 1.45 -9.62 14.21
C SER A 33 1.87 -8.38 15.02
N THR A 34 2.99 -8.43 15.71
CA THR A 34 3.45 -7.35 16.61
C THR A 34 3.66 -6.04 15.84
N ALA A 35 4.33 -6.08 14.70
CA ALA A 35 4.59 -4.89 13.90
C ALA A 35 3.30 -4.24 13.39
N LEU A 36 2.35 -5.04 12.90
CA LEU A 36 1.02 -4.55 12.49
C LEU A 36 0.27 -3.93 13.67
N PHE A 37 0.29 -4.60 14.82
CA PHE A 37 -0.35 -4.09 16.03
C PHE A 37 0.22 -2.71 16.40
N GLU A 38 1.52 -2.57 16.45
CA GLU A 38 2.19 -1.33 16.84
C GLU A 38 1.94 -0.18 15.85
N CYS A 39 2.03 -0.43 14.52
CA CYS A 39 1.89 0.65 13.53
C CYS A 39 0.42 1.12 13.37
N TYR A 40 -0.55 0.21 13.45
CA TYR A 40 -1.96 0.58 13.34
C TYR A 40 -2.56 1.18 14.64
N HIS A 41 -1.91 0.97 15.79
CA HIS A 41 -2.39 1.49 17.08
C HIS A 41 -1.52 2.64 17.65
N THR A 42 -0.64 3.23 16.83
CA THR A 42 0.21 4.37 17.25
C THR A 42 -0.58 5.52 17.87
N PHE A 43 -1.76 5.83 17.33
CA PHE A 43 -2.60 6.95 17.76
C PHE A 43 -3.78 6.52 18.65
N CYS A 44 -3.65 5.37 19.29
CA CYS A 44 -4.65 4.81 20.20
C CYS A 44 -4.16 4.85 21.65
N ASP A 45 -5.09 4.78 22.58
CA ASP A 45 -4.78 4.66 24.01
C ASP A 45 -4.25 3.25 24.32
N LYS A 46 -2.93 3.11 24.35
CA LYS A 46 -2.24 1.82 24.61
C LYS A 46 -2.62 1.23 25.98
N THR A 47 -2.87 2.05 27.00
CA THR A 47 -3.27 1.56 28.34
C THR A 47 -4.61 0.85 28.25
N LYS A 48 -5.57 1.44 27.54
CA LYS A 48 -6.90 0.85 27.33
C LYS A 48 -6.80 -0.43 26.50
N ILE A 49 -6.00 -0.44 25.43
CA ILE A 49 -5.81 -1.60 24.57
C ILE A 49 -5.19 -2.76 25.37
N ASN A 50 -4.10 -2.51 26.09
CA ASN A 50 -3.43 -3.51 26.90
C ASN A 50 -4.35 -4.09 27.98
N GLY A 51 -5.20 -3.27 28.59
CA GLY A 51 -6.21 -3.73 29.55
C GLY A 51 -7.25 -4.65 28.92
N MET A 52 -7.65 -4.39 27.67
CA MET A 52 -8.54 -5.28 26.92
C MET A 52 -7.85 -6.58 26.53
N MET A 53 -6.63 -6.50 26.03
CA MET A 53 -5.85 -7.64 25.54
C MET A 53 -5.62 -8.71 26.62
N LYS A 54 -5.38 -8.30 27.88
CA LYS A 54 -5.18 -9.22 29.00
C LYS A 54 -6.30 -10.27 29.16
N LYS A 55 -7.52 -9.94 28.76
CA LYS A 55 -8.68 -10.85 28.85
C LYS A 55 -8.64 -12.01 27.87
N TYR A 56 -7.85 -11.86 26.81
CA TYR A 56 -7.76 -12.79 25.69
C TYR A 56 -6.39 -13.49 25.62
N GLU A 57 -5.48 -13.14 26.53
CA GLU A 57 -4.13 -13.72 26.59
C GLU A 57 -4.20 -15.21 26.94
N VAL A 58 -3.51 -16.04 26.16
CA VAL A 58 -3.34 -17.47 26.45
C VAL A 58 -2.13 -17.61 27.35
N LEU A 59 -2.34 -18.05 28.58
CA LEU A 59 -1.27 -18.23 29.56
C LEU A 59 -0.25 -19.24 29.07
N ASP A 60 1.01 -19.07 29.51
CA ASP A 60 2.14 -19.94 29.22
C ASP A 60 2.47 -20.10 27.71
N SER A 61 2.01 -19.15 26.89
CA SER A 61 2.39 -19.09 25.48
C SER A 61 3.64 -18.22 25.31
N SER A 62 4.62 -18.73 24.56
CA SER A 62 5.84 -17.99 24.21
C SER A 62 6.20 -18.25 22.76
N TYR A 63 6.34 -17.17 21.98
CA TYR A 63 6.67 -17.21 20.56
C TYR A 63 7.83 -16.26 20.27
N ASN A 64 8.64 -16.61 19.28
CA ASN A 64 9.72 -15.74 18.83
C ASN A 64 9.15 -14.54 18.08
N GLU A 65 9.56 -13.35 18.46
CA GLU A 65 9.30 -12.14 17.70
C GLU A 65 10.13 -12.11 16.41
N MET A 66 9.55 -11.62 15.33
CA MET A 66 10.24 -11.53 14.03
C MET A 66 11.09 -10.26 13.91
N PHE A 67 10.77 -9.21 14.68
CA PHE A 67 11.47 -7.94 14.69
C PHE A 67 11.73 -7.48 16.12
N SER A 68 12.75 -6.66 16.30
CA SER A 68 12.94 -5.92 17.55
C SER A 68 12.00 -4.70 17.56
N LEU A 69 11.34 -4.45 18.69
CA LEU A 69 10.49 -3.28 18.96
C LEU A 69 10.79 -2.77 20.38
N GLU A 70 12.06 -2.52 20.66
CA GLU A 70 12.54 -2.08 21.95
C GLU A 70 11.98 -0.70 22.32
N PRO A 71 11.62 -0.46 23.61
CA PRO A 71 11.06 0.83 24.06
C PRO A 71 11.96 2.04 23.79
N SER A 72 13.28 1.86 23.74
CA SER A 72 14.28 2.87 23.39
C SER A 72 14.75 2.78 21.95
N GLY A 73 14.19 1.87 21.14
CA GLY A 73 14.52 1.68 19.74
C GLY A 73 14.06 2.83 18.85
N PHE A 74 14.44 2.72 17.58
CA PHE A 74 14.14 3.74 16.58
C PHE A 74 12.63 3.96 16.46
N TYR A 75 11.86 2.88 16.24
CA TYR A 75 10.44 3.00 15.96
C TYR A 75 9.64 3.53 17.15
N ALA A 76 9.90 3.05 18.35
CA ALA A 76 9.24 3.54 19.57
C ALA A 76 9.54 5.03 19.83
N THR A 77 10.79 5.45 19.62
CA THR A 77 11.20 6.86 19.72
C THR A 77 10.46 7.72 18.70
N LEU A 78 10.40 7.26 17.45
CA LEU A 78 9.71 7.96 16.36
C LEU A 78 8.21 8.09 16.63
N GLN A 79 7.53 7.01 17.02
CA GLN A 79 6.11 7.04 17.41
C GLN A 79 5.85 8.10 18.49
N SER A 80 6.67 8.11 19.55
CA SER A 80 6.55 9.09 20.65
C SER A 80 6.68 10.53 20.15
N ARG A 81 7.60 10.81 19.23
CA ARG A 81 7.82 12.15 18.66
C ARG A 81 6.64 12.59 17.80
N VAL A 82 6.14 11.72 16.95
CA VAL A 82 4.99 12.01 16.08
C VAL A 82 3.71 12.23 16.91
N VAL A 83 3.47 11.39 17.92
CA VAL A 83 2.37 11.58 18.87
C VAL A 83 2.47 12.93 19.56
N LYS A 84 3.62 13.28 20.15
CA LYS A 84 3.85 14.57 20.81
C LYS A 84 3.69 15.77 19.87
N TYR A 85 4.07 15.63 18.60
CA TYR A 85 3.86 16.67 17.60
C TYR A 85 2.36 16.98 17.42
N PHE A 86 1.53 15.97 17.23
CA PHE A 86 0.09 16.18 17.07
C PHE A 86 -0.60 16.61 18.37
N GLU A 87 -0.17 16.12 19.54
CA GLU A 87 -0.69 16.58 20.82
C GLU A 87 -0.40 18.07 21.05
N LYS A 88 0.81 18.53 20.72
CA LYS A 88 1.18 19.94 20.77
C LYS A 88 0.37 20.78 19.78
N LYS A 89 0.20 20.29 18.53
CA LYS A 89 -0.58 20.94 17.49
C LYS A 89 -2.05 21.10 17.90
N ASN A 90 -2.65 20.03 18.44
CA ASN A 90 -4.07 19.98 18.81
C ASN A 90 -4.35 20.50 20.24
N LYS A 91 -3.31 20.80 21.03
CA LYS A 91 -3.38 21.22 22.45
C LYS A 91 -4.18 20.24 23.32
N ARG A 92 -4.19 18.97 23.00
CA ARG A 92 -4.82 17.88 23.74
C ARG A 92 -4.21 16.54 23.39
N LYS A 93 -4.51 15.50 24.16
CA LYS A 93 -4.14 14.12 23.82
C LYS A 93 -4.65 13.75 22.43
N ILE A 94 -3.81 13.09 21.66
CA ILE A 94 -4.14 12.65 20.32
C ILE A 94 -5.22 11.56 20.36
N HIS A 95 -6.06 11.57 19.36
CA HIS A 95 -7.04 10.52 19.08
C HIS A 95 -6.87 10.04 17.63
N ARG A 96 -7.13 8.77 17.36
CA ARG A 96 -7.00 8.19 16.00
C ARG A 96 -7.75 8.97 14.91
N ALA A 97 -8.81 9.68 15.27
CA ALA A 97 -9.56 10.52 14.32
C ALA A 97 -8.76 11.76 13.86
N ASP A 98 -7.76 12.19 14.60
CA ASP A 98 -6.98 13.40 14.30
C ASP A 98 -6.03 13.23 13.13
N VAL A 99 -5.79 12.00 12.73
CA VAL A 99 -4.90 11.62 11.61
C VAL A 99 -5.66 11.00 10.44
N LYS A 100 -6.99 11.15 10.41
CA LYS A 100 -7.85 10.71 9.30
C LYS A 100 -8.06 11.83 8.29
N ALA A 101 -8.73 11.52 7.18
CA ALA A 101 -9.02 12.49 6.13
C ALA A 101 -9.64 13.78 6.67
N ASN A 102 -9.18 14.91 6.17
CA ASN A 102 -9.66 16.25 6.52
C ASN A 102 -10.16 16.99 5.27
N TRP A 103 -10.50 18.29 5.43
CA TRP A 103 -11.02 19.11 4.33
C TRP A 103 -10.03 19.30 3.18
N ASP A 104 -8.73 19.33 3.44
CA ASP A 104 -7.73 19.47 2.37
C ASP A 104 -7.64 18.19 1.53
N TRP A 105 -7.70 17.03 2.17
CA TRP A 105 -7.80 15.74 1.47
C TRP A 105 -9.11 15.64 0.66
N LEU A 106 -10.25 15.99 1.26
CA LEU A 106 -11.54 15.99 0.57
C LEU A 106 -11.54 16.90 -0.65
N ASN A 107 -10.97 18.10 -0.53
CA ASN A 107 -10.84 19.04 -1.65
C ASN A 107 -9.95 18.46 -2.77
N THR A 108 -8.83 17.84 -2.43
CA THR A 108 -7.94 17.20 -3.40
C THR A 108 -8.68 16.08 -4.15
N VAL A 109 -9.33 15.17 -3.43
CA VAL A 109 -10.09 14.05 -4.01
C VAL A 109 -11.26 14.56 -4.87
N PHE A 110 -11.97 15.58 -4.41
CA PHE A 110 -13.06 16.21 -5.19
C PHE A 110 -12.58 16.68 -6.56
N TRP A 111 -11.45 17.39 -6.62
CA TRP A 111 -10.96 17.90 -7.90
C TRP A 111 -10.42 16.79 -8.80
N ILE A 112 -9.77 15.76 -8.24
CA ILE A 112 -9.36 14.60 -9.04
C ILE A 112 -10.60 13.90 -9.62
N TRP A 113 -11.67 13.71 -8.83
CA TRP A 113 -12.93 13.13 -9.29
C TRP A 113 -13.62 14.00 -10.35
N ALA A 114 -13.69 15.30 -10.16
CA ALA A 114 -14.32 16.21 -11.13
C ALA A 114 -13.60 16.17 -12.49
N LEU A 115 -12.28 16.23 -12.47
CA LEU A 115 -11.46 16.12 -13.68
C LEU A 115 -11.54 14.72 -14.30
N PHE A 116 -11.59 13.67 -13.50
CA PHE A 116 -11.77 12.30 -13.97
C PHE A 116 -13.11 12.13 -14.69
N LEU A 117 -14.22 12.56 -14.10
CA LEU A 117 -15.54 12.47 -14.72
C LEU A 117 -15.64 13.28 -16.01
N PHE A 118 -15.06 14.48 -16.03
CA PHE A 118 -14.96 15.29 -17.26
C PHE A 118 -14.16 14.56 -18.34
N SER A 119 -13.00 13.98 -17.97
CA SER A 119 -12.15 13.23 -18.90
C SER A 119 -12.83 11.96 -19.39
N GLN A 120 -13.57 11.26 -18.53
CA GLN A 120 -14.41 10.13 -18.92
C GLN A 120 -15.51 10.53 -19.92
N TYR A 121 -16.19 11.65 -19.68
CA TYR A 121 -17.17 12.16 -20.63
C TYR A 121 -16.56 12.40 -22.01
N GLN A 122 -15.39 13.04 -22.08
CA GLN A 122 -14.69 13.27 -23.35
C GLN A 122 -14.25 11.95 -24.01
N LEU A 123 -13.78 10.98 -23.22
CA LEU A 123 -13.40 9.66 -23.72
C LEU A 123 -14.60 8.94 -24.33
N LEU A 124 -15.75 8.95 -23.68
CA LEU A 124 -16.93 8.18 -24.10
C LEU A 124 -17.69 8.85 -25.26
N PHE A 125 -17.84 10.18 -25.22
CA PHE A 125 -18.76 10.93 -26.08
C PHE A 125 -18.11 12.05 -26.89
N GLY A 126 -16.82 12.31 -26.71
CA GLY A 126 -16.11 13.34 -27.46
C GLY A 126 -16.11 13.06 -28.97
N THR A 127 -16.33 14.09 -29.77
CA THR A 127 -16.41 13.98 -31.25
C THR A 127 -15.08 14.26 -31.94
N ASN A 128 -14.24 15.16 -31.38
CA ASN A 128 -12.92 15.45 -31.92
C ASN A 128 -11.92 14.38 -31.48
N TRP A 129 -11.33 13.69 -32.42
CA TRP A 129 -10.45 12.55 -32.13
C TRP A 129 -9.17 12.91 -31.35
N ILE A 130 -8.61 14.13 -31.54
CA ILE A 130 -7.43 14.59 -30.80
C ILE A 130 -7.80 14.85 -29.34
N ILE A 131 -8.84 15.62 -29.10
CA ILE A 131 -9.35 15.94 -27.76
C ILE A 131 -9.72 14.65 -27.04
N ARG A 132 -10.43 13.75 -27.72
CA ARG A 132 -10.81 12.45 -27.19
C ARG A 132 -9.58 11.61 -26.78
N SER A 133 -8.54 11.58 -27.60
CA SER A 133 -7.30 10.87 -27.29
C SER A 133 -6.59 11.43 -26.07
N ILE A 134 -6.45 12.76 -25.99
CA ILE A 134 -5.80 13.45 -24.87
C ILE A 134 -6.54 13.15 -23.57
N PHE A 135 -7.87 13.35 -23.54
CA PHE A 135 -8.65 13.12 -22.33
C PHE A 135 -8.78 11.65 -21.97
N SER A 136 -8.65 10.72 -22.92
CA SER A 136 -8.55 9.29 -22.62
C SER A 136 -7.28 8.95 -21.84
N LEU A 137 -6.14 9.51 -22.23
CA LEU A 137 -4.90 9.34 -21.49
C LEU A 137 -4.98 10.00 -20.09
N ILE A 138 -5.48 11.24 -20.04
CA ILE A 138 -5.68 11.99 -18.79
C ILE A 138 -6.61 11.23 -17.84
N SER A 139 -7.67 10.63 -18.33
CA SER A 139 -8.61 9.87 -17.51
C SER A 139 -7.97 8.68 -16.84
N GLY A 140 -7.05 7.97 -17.52
CA GLY A 140 -6.25 6.91 -16.93
C GLY A 140 -5.29 7.40 -15.84
N ILE A 141 -4.62 8.52 -16.09
CA ILE A 141 -3.75 9.19 -15.12
C ILE A 141 -4.53 9.55 -13.84
N LEU A 142 -5.72 10.15 -14.01
CA LEU A 142 -6.58 10.56 -12.89
C LEU A 142 -7.15 9.36 -12.13
N LEU A 143 -7.47 8.25 -12.80
CA LEU A 143 -7.89 7.00 -12.13
C LEU A 143 -6.79 6.48 -11.20
N SER A 144 -5.53 6.54 -11.61
CA SER A 144 -4.41 6.18 -10.74
C SER A 144 -4.27 7.16 -9.56
N GLY A 145 -4.45 8.46 -9.79
CA GLY A 145 -4.48 9.46 -8.71
C GLY A 145 -5.57 9.17 -7.67
N LEU A 146 -6.76 8.71 -8.09
CA LEU A 146 -7.81 8.21 -7.20
C LEU A 146 -7.40 6.91 -6.51
N GLY A 147 -6.67 6.04 -7.21
CA GLY A 147 -6.10 4.84 -6.64
C GLY A 147 -5.16 5.15 -5.47
N PHE A 148 -4.24 6.06 -5.66
CA PHE A 148 -3.28 6.47 -4.62
C PHE A 148 -3.97 7.20 -3.45
N ASN A 149 -4.90 8.12 -3.72
CA ASN A 149 -5.54 8.92 -2.69
C ASN A 149 -6.65 8.19 -1.94
N VAL A 150 -7.49 7.43 -2.62
CA VAL A 150 -8.70 6.88 -2.00
C VAL A 150 -8.61 5.37 -1.78
N LEU A 151 -8.30 4.60 -2.85
CA LEU A 151 -8.20 3.14 -2.73
C LEU A 151 -7.14 2.74 -1.70
N HIS A 152 -5.94 3.32 -1.83
CA HIS A 152 -4.79 3.00 -1.01
C HIS A 152 -5.00 3.41 0.45
N ASP A 153 -5.34 4.67 0.73
CA ASP A 153 -5.59 5.14 2.10
C ASP A 153 -6.77 4.41 2.76
N ALA A 154 -7.85 4.16 2.00
CA ALA A 154 -8.99 3.42 2.53
C ALA A 154 -8.64 1.96 2.83
N SER A 155 -7.76 1.31 2.04
CA SER A 155 -7.26 -0.03 2.33
C SER A 155 -6.49 -0.09 3.65
N HIS A 156 -5.77 0.98 3.99
CA HIS A 156 -5.06 1.15 5.26
C HIS A 156 -5.94 1.68 6.41
N TYR A 157 -7.25 1.81 6.19
CA TYR A 157 -8.14 2.41 7.19
C TYR A 157 -7.75 3.84 7.59
N ALA A 158 -7.08 4.57 6.69
CA ALA A 158 -6.55 5.90 6.95
C ALA A 158 -7.55 7.03 6.69
N VAL A 159 -8.63 6.79 5.91
CA VAL A 159 -9.62 7.82 5.53
C VAL A 159 -10.59 8.12 6.66
N SER A 160 -11.17 7.11 7.31
CA SER A 160 -12.21 7.27 8.33
C SER A 160 -11.93 6.49 9.59
N LYS A 161 -12.46 6.96 10.72
CA LYS A 161 -12.51 6.19 11.97
C LYS A 161 -13.47 5.01 11.89
N ASP A 162 -14.46 5.08 10.99
CA ASP A 162 -15.41 3.99 10.75
C ASP A 162 -14.83 3.00 9.73
N PRO A 163 -14.59 1.73 10.12
CA PRO A 163 -14.02 0.74 9.23
C PRO A 163 -14.90 0.43 8.02
N LYS A 164 -16.22 0.53 8.14
CA LYS A 164 -17.15 0.28 7.03
C LYS A 164 -17.02 1.32 5.92
N VAL A 165 -16.78 2.60 6.28
CA VAL A 165 -16.54 3.67 5.30
C VAL A 165 -15.26 3.37 4.53
N ASN A 166 -14.18 2.96 5.20
CA ASN A 166 -12.93 2.59 4.53
C ASN A 166 -13.12 1.39 3.60
N GLN A 167 -13.80 0.34 4.06
CA GLN A 167 -14.09 -0.85 3.25
C GLN A 167 -14.91 -0.51 2.01
N LEU A 168 -15.94 0.33 2.14
CA LEU A 168 -16.77 0.76 1.02
C LEU A 168 -15.97 1.56 -0.01
N LEU A 169 -15.19 2.55 0.44
CA LEU A 169 -14.35 3.37 -0.43
C LEU A 169 -13.28 2.53 -1.15
N SER A 170 -12.59 1.66 -0.41
CA SER A 170 -11.59 0.76 -0.98
C SER A 170 -12.22 -0.19 -2.01
N SER A 171 -13.33 -0.85 -1.67
CA SER A 171 -14.01 -1.80 -2.56
C SER A 171 -14.52 -1.13 -3.84
N PHE A 172 -15.12 0.06 -3.74
CA PHE A 172 -15.60 0.81 -4.89
C PHE A 172 -14.47 1.16 -5.87
N HIS A 173 -13.38 1.75 -5.36
CA HIS A 173 -12.25 2.16 -6.20
C HIS A 173 -11.47 0.96 -6.74
N GLN A 174 -11.40 -0.14 -5.99
CA GLN A 174 -10.84 -1.41 -6.49
C GLN A 174 -11.68 -1.96 -7.66
N GLY A 175 -13.01 -1.84 -7.59
CA GLY A 175 -13.91 -2.20 -8.68
C GLY A 175 -13.61 -1.44 -9.97
N LEU A 176 -13.32 -0.14 -9.89
CA LEU A 176 -12.93 0.67 -11.06
C LEU A 176 -11.58 0.24 -11.67
N GLN A 177 -10.79 -0.56 -10.97
CA GLN A 177 -9.45 -0.99 -11.38
C GLN A 177 -9.32 -2.51 -11.58
N MET A 178 -10.42 -3.25 -11.50
CA MET A 178 -10.47 -4.72 -11.57
C MET A 178 -9.62 -5.43 -10.51
N TRP A 179 -9.41 -4.81 -9.37
CA TRP A 179 -8.69 -5.41 -8.24
C TRP A 179 -9.67 -6.03 -7.25
N ASN A 180 -9.15 -6.82 -6.29
CA ASN A 180 -9.95 -7.40 -5.22
C ASN A 180 -9.55 -6.82 -3.86
N GLN A 181 -10.50 -6.19 -3.17
CA GLN A 181 -10.27 -5.46 -1.94
C GLN A 181 -9.68 -6.33 -0.82
N ILE A 182 -10.19 -7.53 -0.60
CA ILE A 182 -9.72 -8.39 0.48
C ILE A 182 -8.32 -8.93 0.17
N LEU A 183 -8.09 -9.37 -1.08
CA LEU A 183 -6.79 -9.85 -1.52
C LEU A 183 -5.74 -8.74 -1.48
N TRP A 184 -6.11 -7.52 -1.89
CA TRP A 184 -5.23 -6.37 -1.81
C TRP A 184 -4.90 -6.03 -0.35
N THR A 185 -5.89 -6.01 0.54
CA THR A 185 -5.66 -5.75 1.97
C THR A 185 -4.71 -6.79 2.56
N TYR A 186 -4.88 -8.07 2.25
CA TYR A 186 -3.97 -9.12 2.72
C TYR A 186 -2.58 -8.98 2.12
N HIS A 187 -2.49 -8.81 0.80
CA HIS A 187 -1.23 -8.66 0.08
C HIS A 187 -0.46 -7.43 0.59
N HIS A 188 -1.09 -6.26 0.49
CA HIS A 188 -0.43 -4.97 0.70
C HIS A 188 -0.38 -4.58 2.18
N CYS A 189 -1.56 -4.45 2.83
CA CYS A 189 -1.61 -3.89 4.18
C CYS A 189 -1.11 -4.85 5.27
N ILE A 190 -1.26 -6.18 5.09
CA ILE A 190 -0.82 -7.17 6.07
C ILE A 190 0.60 -7.63 5.74
N ARG A 191 0.83 -8.19 4.54
CA ARG A 191 2.08 -8.86 4.23
C ARG A 191 3.20 -7.91 3.80
N HIS A 192 2.94 -7.04 2.82
CA HIS A 192 3.97 -6.14 2.32
C HIS A 192 4.42 -5.16 3.41
N HIS A 193 3.51 -4.47 4.10
CA HIS A 193 3.85 -3.53 5.17
C HIS A 193 4.54 -4.17 6.37
N GLN A 194 4.20 -5.42 6.70
CA GLN A 194 4.86 -6.09 7.80
C GLN A 194 6.27 -6.56 7.44
N TYR A 195 6.46 -7.03 6.20
CA TYR A 195 7.67 -7.74 5.79
C TYR A 195 8.38 -7.09 4.62
N THR A 196 8.27 -5.78 4.45
CA THR A 196 8.80 -5.03 3.30
C THR A 196 10.19 -5.50 2.87
N GLY A 197 10.31 -5.94 1.63
CA GLY A 197 11.55 -6.42 1.02
C GLY A 197 11.96 -7.85 1.41
N ASN A 198 11.22 -8.54 2.26
CA ASN A 198 11.53 -9.92 2.63
C ASN A 198 11.14 -10.90 1.50
N ILE A 199 12.12 -11.66 1.01
CA ILE A 199 11.93 -12.57 -0.13
C ILE A 199 10.92 -13.70 0.15
N ASP A 200 10.73 -14.10 1.41
CA ASP A 200 9.86 -15.20 1.78
C ASP A 200 8.45 -14.76 2.19
N TYR A 201 8.33 -13.57 2.76
CA TYR A 201 7.09 -13.08 3.33
C TYR A 201 6.46 -11.91 2.57
N ASP A 202 7.23 -11.08 1.86
CA ASP A 202 6.72 -9.96 1.08
C ASP A 202 6.26 -10.41 -0.32
N PRO A 203 4.96 -10.30 -0.64
CA PRO A 203 4.45 -10.65 -1.97
C PRO A 203 5.05 -9.81 -3.09
N ASP A 204 5.39 -8.54 -2.82
CA ASP A 204 5.93 -7.62 -3.82
C ASP A 204 7.30 -8.05 -4.34
N MET A 205 8.02 -8.86 -3.57
CA MET A 205 9.26 -9.46 -4.03
C MET A 205 9.06 -10.53 -5.12
N ARG A 206 7.81 -10.93 -5.42
CA ARG A 206 7.49 -12.03 -6.33
C ARG A 206 6.49 -11.72 -7.42
N HIS A 207 5.66 -10.69 -7.26
CA HIS A 207 4.47 -10.51 -8.11
C HIS A 207 4.77 -10.20 -9.58
N LEU A 208 5.95 -9.73 -9.94
CA LEU A 208 6.35 -9.49 -11.34
C LEU A 208 7.37 -10.50 -11.87
N MET A 209 7.66 -11.56 -11.12
CA MET A 209 8.52 -12.62 -11.62
C MET A 209 7.80 -13.48 -12.67
N PRO A 210 8.45 -13.91 -13.77
CA PRO A 210 9.90 -13.84 -14.06
C PRO A 210 10.38 -12.58 -14.77
N PHE A 211 9.52 -11.58 -15.01
CA PHE A 211 9.82 -10.42 -15.86
C PHE A 211 10.74 -9.41 -15.16
N ILE A 212 10.57 -9.20 -13.87
CA ILE A 212 11.42 -8.30 -13.08
C ILE A 212 12.19 -9.12 -12.03
N ARG A 213 13.48 -8.83 -11.94
CA ARG A 213 14.36 -9.40 -10.94
C ARG A 213 14.38 -8.47 -9.71
N LYS A 214 13.82 -8.88 -8.61
CA LYS A 214 13.71 -8.09 -7.38
C LYS A 214 14.92 -8.22 -6.45
N THR A 215 15.77 -9.24 -6.64
CA THR A 215 16.98 -9.45 -5.81
C THR A 215 18.13 -10.00 -6.65
N ILE A 216 19.39 -9.73 -6.25
CA ILE A 216 20.57 -10.31 -6.88
C ILE A 216 20.63 -11.85 -6.69
N LYS A 217 19.98 -12.39 -5.67
CA LYS A 217 19.86 -13.83 -5.44
C LYS A 217 18.97 -14.54 -6.45
N THR A 218 18.06 -13.80 -7.12
CA THR A 218 17.22 -14.37 -8.16
C THR A 218 18.05 -14.61 -9.43
N PRO A 219 18.08 -15.83 -10.00
CA PRO A 219 18.84 -16.11 -11.22
C PRO A 219 18.41 -15.21 -12.38
N LYS A 220 19.36 -14.76 -13.19
CA LYS A 220 19.08 -14.07 -14.45
C LYS A 220 18.37 -15.03 -15.39
N LYS A 221 17.15 -14.71 -15.82
CA LYS A 221 16.40 -15.45 -16.84
C LYS A 221 16.44 -14.66 -18.18
N PRO A 222 16.24 -15.33 -19.32
CA PRO A 222 16.27 -14.66 -20.64
C PRO A 222 15.36 -13.42 -20.71
N LEU A 223 14.19 -13.45 -20.06
CA LEU A 223 13.25 -12.32 -20.03
C LEU A 223 13.72 -11.13 -19.15
N THR A 224 14.73 -11.31 -18.30
CA THR A 224 15.25 -10.20 -17.48
C THR A 224 16.15 -9.23 -18.27
N PHE A 225 16.50 -9.53 -19.53
CA PHE A 225 17.21 -8.59 -20.40
C PHE A 225 16.34 -7.37 -20.79
N LEU A 226 15.03 -7.49 -20.74
CA LEU A 226 14.08 -6.38 -20.96
C LEU A 226 14.35 -5.18 -20.03
N ARG A 227 15.14 -5.38 -19.01
CA ARG A 227 15.53 -4.40 -17.98
C ARG A 227 16.48 -3.30 -18.45
N SER A 228 17.32 -3.58 -19.44
CA SER A 228 18.44 -2.68 -19.79
C SER A 228 18.06 -1.58 -20.78
N ASN A 229 16.92 -1.68 -21.46
CA ASN A 229 16.51 -0.74 -22.49
C ASN A 229 15.20 -0.03 -22.14
N LEU A 230 15.22 1.32 -22.16
CA LEU A 230 14.06 2.16 -21.84
C LEU A 230 12.83 1.83 -22.70
N VAL A 231 13.02 1.62 -24.00
CA VAL A 231 11.92 1.29 -24.93
C VAL A 231 11.28 -0.04 -24.53
N PHE A 232 12.08 -1.05 -24.21
CA PHE A 232 11.58 -2.34 -23.74
C PHE A 232 10.93 -2.24 -22.35
N LYS A 233 11.43 -1.37 -21.45
CA LYS A 233 10.77 -1.09 -20.18
C LYS A 233 9.38 -0.48 -20.39
N LEU A 234 9.27 0.55 -21.22
CA LEU A 234 8.00 1.20 -21.55
C LEU A 234 7.03 0.25 -22.27
N LEU A 235 7.51 -0.57 -23.20
CA LEU A 235 6.70 -1.59 -23.88
C LEU A 235 6.29 -2.70 -22.91
N SER A 236 7.19 -3.19 -22.07
CA SER A 236 6.87 -4.24 -21.09
C SER A 236 5.87 -3.75 -20.04
N ILE A 237 5.95 -2.49 -19.62
CA ILE A 237 4.98 -1.88 -18.73
C ILE A 237 3.59 -1.88 -19.38
N ASN A 238 3.47 -1.51 -20.63
CA ASN A 238 2.18 -1.48 -21.31
C ASN A 238 1.68 -2.87 -21.73
N LEU A 239 2.55 -3.86 -21.87
CA LEU A 239 2.19 -5.24 -22.16
C LEU A 239 2.00 -6.09 -20.89
N ILE A 240 2.79 -5.83 -19.86
CA ILE A 240 2.79 -6.62 -18.62
C ILE A 240 1.86 -6.00 -17.58
N PHE A 241 1.71 -4.70 -17.53
CA PHE A 241 0.77 -4.02 -16.61
C PHE A 241 -0.70 -4.08 -17.03
N PRO A 242 -1.12 -4.09 -18.31
CA PRO A 242 -2.47 -4.55 -18.63
C PRO A 242 -2.65 -6.02 -18.22
N GLY A 243 -1.58 -6.84 -18.35
CA GLY A 243 -1.48 -8.14 -17.71
C GLY A 243 -1.49 -8.07 -16.19
N SER A 244 -1.09 -7.00 -15.51
CA SER A 244 -1.16 -6.90 -14.06
C SER A 244 -2.43 -6.22 -13.55
N LEU A 245 -3.05 -5.28 -14.27
CA LEU A 245 -4.43 -4.86 -13.98
C LEU A 245 -5.43 -6.00 -14.24
N LEU A 246 -5.37 -6.62 -15.40
CA LEU A 246 -6.16 -7.80 -15.74
C LEU A 246 -5.59 -9.05 -15.09
N GLY A 247 -4.29 -9.18 -15.02
CA GLY A 247 -3.60 -10.37 -14.55
C GLY A 247 -3.45 -10.44 -13.04
N GLN A 248 -3.31 -9.34 -12.28
CA GLN A 248 -3.41 -9.40 -10.82
C GLN A 248 -4.84 -9.71 -10.40
N GLY A 249 -5.84 -9.03 -10.96
CA GLY A 249 -7.23 -9.37 -10.72
C GLY A 249 -7.50 -10.83 -11.09
N LEU A 250 -7.18 -11.24 -12.31
CA LEU A 250 -7.40 -12.60 -12.78
C LEU A 250 -6.52 -13.63 -12.09
N GLN A 251 -5.25 -13.32 -11.85
CA GLN A 251 -4.30 -14.19 -11.14
C GLN A 251 -4.71 -14.38 -9.68
N TYR A 252 -5.18 -13.33 -9.00
CA TYR A 252 -5.75 -13.43 -7.66
C TYR A 252 -6.94 -14.40 -7.65
N HIS A 253 -7.86 -14.26 -8.59
CA HIS A 253 -9.06 -15.11 -8.64
C HIS A 253 -8.73 -16.55 -9.03
N LEU A 254 -7.89 -16.76 -10.03
CA LEU A 254 -7.50 -18.09 -10.47
C LEU A 254 -6.68 -18.84 -9.41
N THR A 255 -5.78 -18.15 -8.72
CA THR A 255 -4.96 -18.75 -7.66
C THR A 255 -5.81 -19.07 -6.44
N TRP A 256 -6.76 -18.19 -6.10
CA TRP A 256 -7.71 -18.44 -5.02
C TRP A 256 -8.63 -19.63 -5.30
N ILE A 257 -9.19 -19.72 -6.54
CA ILE A 257 -10.09 -20.81 -6.94
C ILE A 257 -9.34 -22.15 -6.95
N ARG A 258 -8.11 -22.18 -7.45
CA ARG A 258 -7.35 -23.41 -7.65
C ARG A 258 -6.72 -23.98 -6.38
N ASN A 259 -5.94 -23.19 -5.65
CA ASN A 259 -5.02 -23.72 -4.67
C ASN A 259 -5.08 -23.04 -3.29
N ARG A 260 -5.82 -21.95 -3.14
CA ARG A 260 -5.82 -21.08 -1.93
C ARG A 260 -4.41 -20.59 -1.52
N TYR A 261 -3.51 -20.47 -2.49
CA TYR A 261 -2.16 -19.92 -2.29
C TYR A 261 -1.92 -18.78 -3.26
N LEU A 262 -1.43 -17.66 -2.74
CA LEU A 262 -0.95 -16.54 -3.53
C LEU A 262 0.58 -16.53 -3.43
N TRP A 263 1.26 -16.82 -4.55
CA TRP A 263 2.71 -17.04 -4.71
C TRP A 263 3.34 -18.11 -3.79
N LYS A 264 3.21 -18.26 -2.65
CA LYS A 264 3.59 -19.26 -1.65
C LYS A 264 2.85 -19.03 -0.33
N MET A 265 2.05 -17.95 -0.28
CA MET A 265 1.29 -17.62 0.91
C MET A 265 -0.04 -18.35 0.89
N LYS A 266 -0.36 -19.01 1.99
CA LYS A 266 -1.68 -19.58 2.20
C LYS A 266 -2.66 -18.44 2.47
N LEU A 267 -3.69 -18.33 1.65
CA LEU A 267 -4.74 -17.32 1.86
C LEU A 267 -5.57 -17.69 3.09
N PRO A 268 -5.97 -16.71 3.91
CA PRO A 268 -6.89 -16.94 5.01
C PRO A 268 -8.23 -17.53 4.53
N THR A 269 -8.88 -18.34 5.36
CA THR A 269 -10.14 -19.02 5.03
C THR A 269 -11.35 -18.10 4.88
N VAL A 270 -11.19 -16.84 5.22
CA VAL A 270 -12.22 -15.79 5.24
C VAL A 270 -12.66 -15.30 3.86
N PHE A 271 -12.04 -15.77 2.78
CA PHE A 271 -12.39 -15.31 1.45
C PHE A 271 -13.70 -15.92 0.98
N ASN A 272 -14.76 -15.10 1.02
CA ASN A 272 -16.03 -15.43 0.40
C ASN A 272 -16.20 -14.59 -0.87
N VAL A 273 -16.34 -15.26 -2.01
CA VAL A 273 -16.57 -14.59 -3.31
C VAL A 273 -17.83 -13.73 -3.28
N TYR A 274 -18.86 -14.18 -2.56
CA TYR A 274 -20.13 -13.43 -2.48
C TYR A 274 -19.99 -12.05 -1.84
N ASP A 275 -19.07 -11.89 -0.89
CA ASP A 275 -18.80 -10.60 -0.25
C ASP A 275 -18.17 -9.58 -1.22
N GLN A 276 -17.68 -10.06 -2.37
CA GLN A 276 -17.04 -9.25 -3.41
C GLN A 276 -17.91 -9.02 -4.65
N LEU A 277 -19.16 -9.54 -4.68
CA LEU A 277 -20.04 -9.41 -5.84
C LEU A 277 -20.26 -7.96 -6.26
N GLY A 278 -20.47 -7.06 -5.31
CA GLY A 278 -20.65 -5.62 -5.59
C GLY A 278 -19.46 -5.02 -6.33
N GLN A 279 -18.24 -5.37 -5.92
CA GLN A 279 -17.01 -4.92 -6.55
C GLN A 279 -16.87 -5.47 -7.98
N TYR A 280 -17.19 -6.74 -8.21
CA TYR A 280 -17.16 -7.33 -9.55
C TYR A 280 -18.20 -6.71 -10.49
N LEU A 281 -19.40 -6.42 -9.99
CA LEU A 281 -20.41 -5.73 -10.76
C LEU A 281 -19.94 -4.32 -11.18
N ILE A 282 -19.27 -3.57 -10.30
CA ILE A 282 -18.67 -2.28 -10.62
C ILE A 282 -17.62 -2.46 -11.73
N SER A 283 -16.72 -3.45 -11.61
CA SER A 283 -15.69 -3.72 -12.62
C SER A 283 -16.32 -4.03 -13.99
N ILE A 284 -17.29 -4.95 -14.02
CA ILE A 284 -17.96 -5.36 -15.25
C ILE A 284 -18.68 -4.17 -15.89
N ALA A 285 -19.45 -3.41 -15.10
CA ALA A 285 -20.19 -2.25 -15.59
C ALA A 285 -19.25 -1.18 -16.15
N PHE A 286 -18.19 -0.81 -15.40
CA PHE A 286 -17.24 0.23 -15.79
C PHE A 286 -16.49 -0.16 -17.08
N PHE A 287 -15.90 -1.33 -17.14
CA PHE A 287 -15.12 -1.74 -18.31
C PHE A 287 -16.00 -2.06 -19.53
N SER A 288 -17.20 -2.62 -19.34
CA SER A 288 -18.17 -2.78 -20.44
C SER A 288 -18.56 -1.45 -21.04
N MET A 289 -18.86 -0.43 -20.21
CA MET A 289 -19.13 0.93 -20.65
C MET A 289 -17.93 1.52 -21.40
N MET A 290 -16.73 1.36 -20.87
CA MET A 290 -15.49 1.86 -21.48
C MET A 290 -15.24 1.26 -22.85
N PHE A 291 -15.39 -0.06 -23.01
CA PHE A 291 -15.18 -0.73 -24.32
C PHE A 291 -16.31 -0.44 -25.29
N TRP A 292 -17.55 -0.37 -24.82
CA TRP A 292 -18.71 -0.15 -25.67
C TRP A 292 -18.74 1.27 -26.27
N PHE A 293 -18.59 2.29 -25.44
CA PHE A 293 -18.64 3.69 -25.88
C PHE A 293 -17.26 4.28 -26.19
N GLY A 294 -16.23 3.89 -25.45
CA GLY A 294 -14.86 4.36 -25.63
C GLY A 294 -14.14 3.70 -26.80
N GLY A 295 -14.43 2.42 -27.09
CA GLY A 295 -13.76 1.66 -28.15
C GLY A 295 -12.23 1.69 -28.02
N ARG A 296 -11.53 2.02 -29.12
CA ARG A 296 -10.06 2.11 -29.15
C ARG A 296 -9.46 3.12 -28.16
N TYR A 297 -10.21 4.15 -27.76
CA TYR A 297 -9.73 5.16 -26.82
C TYR A 297 -9.59 4.60 -25.39
N THR A 298 -10.28 3.52 -25.07
CA THR A 298 -10.09 2.80 -23.80
C THR A 298 -8.65 2.30 -23.65
N LEU A 299 -7.95 1.96 -24.73
CA LEU A 299 -6.53 1.58 -24.66
C LEU A 299 -5.65 2.74 -24.17
N LEU A 300 -5.94 3.98 -24.56
CA LEU A 300 -5.20 5.16 -24.08
C LEU A 300 -5.44 5.39 -22.58
N HIS A 301 -6.66 5.17 -22.12
CA HIS A 301 -6.97 5.20 -20.70
C HIS A 301 -6.15 4.14 -19.92
N ILE A 302 -6.10 2.91 -20.39
CA ILE A 302 -5.29 1.83 -19.80
C ILE A 302 -3.80 2.20 -19.79
N ILE A 303 -3.28 2.76 -20.88
CA ILE A 303 -1.88 3.24 -20.97
C ILE A 303 -1.61 4.32 -19.93
N GLY A 304 -2.49 5.33 -19.81
CA GLY A 304 -2.37 6.39 -18.81
C GLY A 304 -2.34 5.84 -17.39
N THR A 305 -3.23 4.91 -17.07
CA THR A 305 -3.29 4.22 -15.77
C THR A 305 -1.97 3.49 -15.48
N ASN A 306 -1.50 2.67 -16.43
CA ASN A 306 -0.30 1.86 -16.25
C ASN A 306 0.97 2.70 -16.06
N LEU A 307 1.15 3.73 -16.90
CA LEU A 307 2.31 4.62 -16.80
C LEU A 307 2.35 5.34 -15.45
N THR A 308 1.19 5.80 -14.98
CA THR A 308 1.10 6.52 -13.71
C THR A 308 1.38 5.59 -12.52
N TYR A 309 0.86 4.38 -12.53
CA TYR A 309 1.20 3.38 -11.50
C TYR A 309 2.69 3.02 -11.53
N TYR A 310 3.28 2.87 -12.70
CA TYR A 310 4.71 2.61 -12.79
C TYR A 310 5.56 3.74 -12.22
N ILE A 311 5.25 4.99 -12.58
CA ILE A 311 5.95 6.17 -12.07
C ILE A 311 5.78 6.30 -10.54
N GLY A 312 4.62 5.90 -10.02
CA GLY A 312 4.33 5.95 -8.60
C GLY A 312 4.99 4.85 -7.78
N LEU A 313 4.95 3.61 -8.25
CA LEU A 313 5.31 2.44 -7.44
C LEU A 313 6.76 1.96 -7.65
N ALA A 314 7.35 2.19 -8.84
CA ALA A 314 8.69 1.69 -9.12
C ALA A 314 9.80 2.35 -8.27
N PRO A 315 9.74 3.67 -7.96
CA PRO A 315 10.75 4.30 -7.10
C PRO A 315 10.65 3.89 -5.63
N ASP A 316 9.51 3.39 -5.16
CA ASP A 316 9.24 3.17 -3.75
C ASP A 316 10.17 2.12 -3.13
N HIS A 317 10.29 0.96 -3.79
CA HIS A 317 11.03 -0.20 -3.28
C HIS A 317 12.01 -0.81 -4.28
N ASP A 318 11.93 -0.44 -5.57
CA ASP A 318 12.67 -1.09 -6.65
C ASP A 318 13.97 -0.39 -7.04
N LEU A 319 14.57 0.33 -6.10
CA LEU A 319 15.83 1.04 -6.31
C LEU A 319 17.03 0.22 -5.89
N PHE A 320 18.17 0.47 -6.56
CA PHE A 320 19.42 -0.20 -6.20
C PHE A 320 19.82 0.00 -4.72
N PRO A 321 19.75 1.21 -4.13
CA PRO A 321 20.05 1.39 -2.71
C PRO A 321 19.15 0.61 -1.78
N THR A 322 17.83 0.60 -2.02
CA THR A 322 16.88 -0.16 -1.18
C THR A 322 17.14 -1.67 -1.27
N HIS A 323 17.41 -2.19 -2.47
CA HIS A 323 17.74 -3.59 -2.65
C HIS A 323 19.05 -4.00 -1.99
N MET A 324 20.07 -3.16 -2.01
CA MET A 324 21.34 -3.42 -1.31
C MET A 324 21.14 -3.46 0.21
N GLU A 325 20.30 -2.61 0.75
CA GLU A 325 19.94 -2.65 2.17
C GLU A 325 19.13 -3.91 2.49
N ILE A 326 18.09 -4.22 1.71
CA ILE A 326 17.28 -5.44 1.86
C ILE A 326 18.14 -6.71 1.85
N GLU A 327 19.16 -6.80 1.02
CA GLU A 327 20.10 -7.94 0.99
C GLU A 327 20.89 -8.09 2.31
N LYS A 328 21.14 -6.99 3.01
CA LYS A 328 21.80 -7.01 4.34
C LYS A 328 20.84 -7.46 5.46
N PHE A 329 19.54 -7.27 5.28
CA PHE A 329 18.51 -7.55 6.32
C PHE A 329 18.20 -9.01 6.55
N ASN A 330 18.77 -9.95 5.85
CA ASN A 330 18.47 -11.38 6.05
C ASN A 330 18.67 -11.89 7.51
N VAL A 331 18.89 -10.95 8.43
CA VAL A 331 18.96 -11.16 9.89
C VAL A 331 17.85 -10.36 10.56
N MET A 332 16.59 -10.53 10.14
CA MET A 332 15.44 -9.76 10.64
C MET A 332 15.23 -9.82 12.16
N LYS A 333 15.68 -10.88 12.80
CA LYS A 333 15.50 -11.11 14.25
C LYS A 333 16.24 -10.12 15.15
N THR A 334 17.11 -9.28 14.62
CA THR A 334 17.95 -8.37 15.40
C THR A 334 17.74 -6.91 15.07
N MET A 335 16.94 -6.59 14.03
CA MET A 335 16.73 -5.22 13.57
C MET A 335 15.39 -4.68 14.04
N ASP A 336 15.36 -3.38 14.38
CA ASP A 336 14.12 -2.66 14.66
C ASP A 336 13.21 -2.66 13.44
N TRP A 337 11.92 -2.96 13.62
CA TRP A 337 10.98 -3.04 12.50
C TRP A 337 10.91 -1.73 11.71
N GLY A 338 10.84 -0.58 12.39
CA GLY A 338 10.81 0.72 11.72
C GLY A 338 12.09 0.97 10.92
N GLU A 339 13.24 0.51 11.40
CA GLU A 339 14.49 0.59 10.65
C GLU A 339 14.42 -0.21 9.35
N THR A 340 13.82 -1.41 9.37
CA THR A 340 13.65 -2.21 8.14
C THR A 340 12.76 -1.50 7.12
N GLN A 341 11.70 -0.82 7.57
CA GLN A 341 10.81 -0.04 6.72
C GLN A 341 11.55 1.12 6.03
N VAL A 342 12.34 1.90 6.79
CA VAL A 342 13.13 3.03 6.25
C VAL A 342 14.15 2.54 5.21
N ARG A 343 14.88 1.47 5.52
CA ARG A 343 15.93 0.94 4.63
C ARG A 343 15.35 0.30 3.38
N GLY A 344 14.17 -0.33 3.49
CA GLY A 344 13.46 -0.99 2.39
C GLY A 344 12.65 -0.06 1.51
N SER A 345 12.59 1.24 1.82
CA SER A 345 11.76 2.24 1.13
C SER A 345 12.57 3.44 0.68
N ALA A 346 12.02 4.21 -0.25
CA ALA A 346 12.60 5.49 -0.66
C ALA A 346 11.53 6.53 -0.94
N ASN A 347 11.81 7.78 -0.59
CA ASN A 347 11.00 8.93 -0.98
C ASN A 347 11.48 9.49 -2.32
N PHE A 348 10.56 10.08 -3.10
CA PHE A 348 10.92 10.70 -4.37
C PHE A 348 10.08 11.95 -4.64
N CYS A 349 10.66 12.95 -5.33
CA CYS A 349 9.96 14.20 -5.73
C CYS A 349 9.15 14.88 -4.62
N ASN A 350 9.57 14.79 -3.38
CA ASN A 350 8.82 15.31 -2.22
C ASN A 350 8.87 16.85 -2.08
N SER A 351 9.62 17.56 -2.94
CA SER A 351 9.65 19.02 -2.99
C SER A 351 8.39 19.66 -3.59
N SER A 352 7.58 18.90 -4.34
CA SER A 352 6.34 19.38 -4.96
C SER A 352 5.09 18.94 -4.19
N LEU A 353 4.49 19.86 -3.45
CA LEU A 353 3.24 19.57 -2.72
C LEU A 353 2.09 19.15 -3.65
N LEU A 354 1.98 19.76 -4.85
CA LEU A 354 0.95 19.41 -5.83
C LEU A 354 1.14 17.97 -6.33
N PHE A 355 2.38 17.59 -6.62
CA PHE A 355 2.72 16.22 -7.03
C PHE A 355 2.40 15.23 -5.90
N THR A 356 2.81 15.54 -4.66
CA THR A 356 2.52 14.70 -3.49
C THR A 356 1.01 14.53 -3.26
N LYS A 357 0.22 15.60 -3.39
CA LYS A 357 -1.24 15.51 -3.29
C LYS A 357 -1.84 14.64 -4.39
N PHE A 358 -1.39 14.79 -5.64
CA PHE A 358 -1.86 13.96 -6.75
C PHE A 358 -1.47 12.48 -6.55
N MET A 359 -0.24 12.23 -6.12
CA MET A 359 0.28 10.89 -5.84
C MET A 359 -0.25 10.26 -4.55
N GLY A 360 -1.17 10.95 -3.83
CA GLY A 360 -1.70 10.42 -2.57
C GLY A 360 -0.62 10.11 -1.53
N GLY A 361 0.46 10.89 -1.51
CA GLY A 361 1.56 10.70 -0.57
C GLY A 361 2.40 9.44 -0.79
N ILE A 362 2.15 8.65 -1.86
CA ILE A 362 2.93 7.44 -2.14
C ILE A 362 4.42 7.76 -2.34
N ASN A 363 4.73 8.94 -2.84
CA ASN A 363 6.09 9.46 -2.97
C ASN A 363 6.78 9.81 -1.63
N LEU A 364 6.08 9.68 -0.51
CA LEU A 364 6.57 9.72 0.86
C LEU A 364 6.50 8.31 1.48
N GLN A 365 7.08 7.35 0.78
CA GLN A 365 6.91 5.93 1.07
C GLN A 365 7.46 5.53 2.44
N ILE A 366 8.54 6.16 2.88
CA ILE A 366 9.13 5.91 4.21
C ILE A 366 8.11 6.25 5.31
N GLU A 367 7.52 7.44 5.26
CA GLU A 367 6.51 7.90 6.22
C GLU A 367 5.26 7.03 6.16
N HIS A 368 4.84 6.65 4.96
CA HIS A 368 3.68 5.80 4.74
C HIS A 368 3.87 4.42 5.37
N HIS A 369 5.02 3.77 5.16
CA HIS A 369 5.33 2.48 5.76
C HIS A 369 5.37 2.52 7.29
N LEU A 370 5.92 3.60 7.86
CA LEU A 370 6.01 3.77 9.30
C LEU A 370 4.67 4.08 9.97
N PHE A 371 3.75 4.76 9.26
CA PHE A 371 2.45 5.19 9.78
C PHE A 371 1.30 4.90 8.80
N PRO A 372 1.06 3.64 8.41
CA PRO A 372 0.12 3.29 7.35
C PRO A 372 -1.34 3.68 7.66
N SER A 373 -1.71 3.76 8.92
CA SER A 373 -3.05 4.16 9.35
C SER A 373 -3.30 5.68 9.38
N MET A 374 -2.29 6.49 9.03
CA MET A 374 -2.37 7.93 8.89
C MET A 374 -2.79 8.31 7.47
N CYS A 375 -3.75 9.24 7.31
CA CYS A 375 -4.11 9.77 6.00
C CYS A 375 -2.91 10.45 5.34
N ASN A 376 -2.73 10.19 4.05
CA ASN A 376 -1.56 10.59 3.26
C ASN A 376 -1.18 12.07 3.38
N HIS A 377 -2.17 12.95 3.55
CA HIS A 377 -1.97 14.40 3.63
C HIS A 377 -1.19 14.86 4.88
N TYR A 378 -1.13 14.03 5.95
CA TYR A 378 -0.30 14.31 7.11
C TYR A 378 1.17 13.85 6.96
N LEU A 379 1.50 13.02 5.96
CA LEU A 379 2.84 12.48 5.79
C LEU A 379 3.88 13.59 5.57
N VAL A 380 3.51 14.65 4.83
CA VAL A 380 4.35 15.84 4.64
C VAL A 380 4.70 16.51 5.97
N GLU A 381 3.76 16.55 6.91
CA GLU A 381 3.98 17.21 8.21
C GLU A 381 4.97 16.44 9.10
N ILE A 382 4.97 15.11 9.00
CA ILE A 382 5.82 14.26 9.84
C ILE A 382 7.18 13.96 9.20
N SER A 383 7.33 14.15 7.89
CA SER A 383 8.57 13.86 7.15
C SER A 383 9.83 14.48 7.79
N PRO A 384 9.85 15.75 8.24
CA PRO A 384 11.00 16.30 8.94
C PRO A 384 11.32 15.62 10.29
N ILE A 385 10.29 15.06 10.95
CA ILE A 385 10.47 14.33 12.23
C ILE A 385 11.10 12.97 11.94
N VAL A 386 10.62 12.29 10.88
CA VAL A 386 11.16 11.01 10.44
C VAL A 386 12.62 11.15 10.04
N GLU A 387 12.93 12.08 9.13
CA GLU A 387 14.30 12.33 8.64
C GLU A 387 15.27 12.65 9.79
N LYS A 388 14.88 13.55 10.69
CA LYS A 388 15.68 13.90 11.88
C LYS A 388 15.94 12.68 12.76
N THR A 389 14.91 11.84 12.98
CA THR A 389 15.05 10.65 13.82
C THR A 389 15.94 9.61 13.15
N CYS A 390 15.80 9.39 11.83
CA CYS A 390 16.71 8.54 11.06
C CYS A 390 18.16 8.97 11.20
N LYS A 391 18.44 10.27 11.10
CA LYS A 391 19.79 10.83 11.24
C LYS A 391 20.37 10.56 12.64
N GLU A 392 19.58 10.71 13.69
CA GLU A 392 20.03 10.48 15.08
C GLU A 392 20.35 8.99 15.34
N PHE A 393 19.66 8.09 14.67
CA PHE A 393 19.88 6.64 14.78
C PHE A 393 20.84 6.09 13.71
N ASN A 394 21.46 6.94 12.88
CA ASN A 394 22.35 6.57 11.76
C ASN A 394 21.68 5.62 10.73
N ILE A 395 20.38 5.82 10.51
CA ILE A 395 19.60 5.08 9.52
C ILE A 395 19.56 5.89 8.21
N PRO A 396 19.89 5.28 7.02
CA PRO A 396 19.84 5.98 5.75
C PRO A 396 18.41 6.35 5.38
N TYR A 397 18.16 7.65 5.19
CA TYR A 397 16.88 8.15 4.70
C TYR A 397 16.98 8.38 3.19
N ASN A 398 16.50 7.40 2.42
CA ASN A 398 16.65 7.38 0.97
C ASN A 398 15.72 8.40 0.29
N HIS A 399 16.28 9.31 -0.49
CA HIS A 399 15.53 10.32 -1.24
C HIS A 399 16.04 10.46 -2.67
N ILE A 400 15.11 10.51 -3.64
CA ILE A 400 15.42 10.59 -5.07
C ILE A 400 14.73 11.81 -5.67
N ASN A 401 15.52 12.70 -6.26
CA ASN A 401 14.99 13.93 -6.86
C ASN A 401 14.30 13.69 -8.21
N ASN A 402 14.70 12.67 -8.96
CA ASN A 402 14.15 12.39 -10.28
C ASN A 402 13.69 10.93 -10.39
N PRO A 403 12.38 10.65 -10.31
CA PRO A 403 11.82 9.29 -10.39
C PRO A 403 12.00 8.67 -11.79
N LEU A 404 12.22 9.48 -12.81
CA LEU A 404 12.50 9.03 -14.18
C LEU A 404 13.99 8.71 -14.41
N SER A 405 14.82 8.90 -13.42
CA SER A 405 16.24 8.51 -13.45
C SER A 405 16.33 6.97 -13.43
N LEU A 406 16.22 6.38 -14.61
CA LEU A 406 16.22 4.93 -14.83
C LEU A 406 17.51 4.23 -14.40
N ASN A 407 18.57 4.99 -14.07
CA ASN A 407 19.83 4.47 -13.54
C ASN A 407 19.70 3.94 -12.10
N HIS A 408 18.62 4.28 -11.39
CA HIS A 408 18.34 3.83 -10.03
C HIS A 408 17.39 2.64 -9.94
N ILE A 409 16.72 2.27 -11.04
CA ILE A 409 15.79 1.14 -11.10
C ILE A 409 16.55 -0.09 -11.61
N PHE A 410 16.43 -1.20 -10.90
CA PHE A 410 17.04 -2.49 -11.26
C PHE A 410 16.63 -3.02 -12.62
#